data_085d8afc81d884ef36533afe11fdac8b
#
_entry.id   085d8afc81d884ef36533afe11fdac8b
#
_cell.length_a   1.000
_cell.length_b   1.000
_cell.length_c   1.000
_cell.angle_alpha   90.00
_cell.angle_beta   90.00
_cell.angle_gamma   90.00
#
_symmetry.space_group_name_H-M   'P 1'
#
loop_
_entity.id
_entity.type
_entity.pdbx_description
1 polymer ?
#
loop_
_entity_poly.entity_id
_entity_poly.type
_entity_poly.pdbx_seq_one_letter_code
_entity_poly.pdbx_strand_id
1 'polypeptide(L)'
;EAALKNLEGLKHDTAAYVKQLDGDLMRLDQELEQLSGDIAGKEEDIARTGQELEAARETEAKQYADMKLRIKYMYERGDTSYMDMLFQSDDMAQFMNRAEYIQKISDYDRKKMDEYEATRETIAAHEVKLQEEHAELLSLQEQTQAKHQSVETLLSEKSRELQGVENQISAAEGQIEEYEKDLAAQENKIKQLEA
;
A
#
# COMPACT_ATOMS: atom_id res chain seq x y z
N GLU A 1 -29.72 20.94 -45.18
CA GLU A 1 -29.75 19.49 -44.95
C GLU A 1 -28.32 18.90 -44.66
N ALA A 2 -27.28 19.26 -45.46
CA ALA A 2 -25.92 18.76 -45.26
C ALA A 2 -25.30 19.19 -43.90
N ALA A 3 -25.52 20.45 -43.47
CA ALA A 3 -25.04 20.98 -42.20
C ALA A 3 -25.71 20.31 -40.99
N LEU A 4 -27.03 20.07 -41.08
CA LEU A 4 -27.79 19.35 -40.06
C LEU A 4 -27.28 17.89 -39.89
N LYS A 5 -27.06 17.21 -41.01
CA LYS A 5 -26.54 15.81 -40.98
C LYS A 5 -25.14 15.72 -40.43
N ASN A 6 -24.27 16.70 -40.69
CA ASN A 6 -22.95 16.81 -40.09
C ASN A 6 -23.02 17.05 -38.56
N LEU A 7 -23.97 17.90 -38.13
CA LEU A 7 -24.19 18.21 -36.72
C LEU A 7 -24.69 16.99 -35.94
N GLU A 8 -25.60 16.21 -36.51
CA GLU A 8 -26.11 14.97 -35.95
C GLU A 8 -25.01 13.92 -35.82
N GLY A 9 -24.15 13.76 -36.86
CA GLY A 9 -22.99 12.89 -36.82
C GLY A 9 -22.02 13.28 -35.71
N LEU A 10 -21.69 14.55 -35.62
CA LEU A 10 -20.78 15.07 -34.59
C LEU A 10 -21.33 14.85 -33.17
N LYS A 11 -22.61 15.10 -32.94
CA LYS A 11 -23.28 14.82 -31.65
C LYS A 11 -23.20 13.35 -31.28
N HIS A 12 -23.41 12.47 -32.25
CA HIS A 12 -23.37 11.03 -32.01
C HIS A 12 -21.95 10.56 -31.61
N ASP A 13 -20.93 10.98 -32.39
CA ASP A 13 -19.52 10.56 -32.15
C ASP A 13 -19.01 11.13 -30.83
N THR A 14 -19.35 12.36 -30.50
CA THR A 14 -18.98 12.97 -29.22
C THR A 14 -19.68 12.29 -28.05
N ALA A 15 -20.94 11.96 -28.16
CA ALA A 15 -21.67 11.24 -27.12
C ALA A 15 -21.05 9.86 -26.85
N ALA A 16 -20.59 9.15 -27.91
CA ALA A 16 -19.91 7.88 -27.77
C ALA A 16 -18.53 8.03 -27.08
N TYR A 17 -17.77 9.05 -27.45
CA TYR A 17 -16.46 9.33 -26.84
C TYR A 17 -16.60 9.74 -25.36
N VAL A 18 -17.53 10.65 -25.04
CA VAL A 18 -17.80 11.04 -23.64
C VAL A 18 -18.23 9.84 -22.81
N LYS A 19 -19.06 8.94 -23.36
CA LYS A 19 -19.46 7.71 -22.67
C LYS A 19 -18.26 6.78 -22.39
N GLN A 20 -17.30 6.70 -23.32
CA GLN A 20 -16.07 5.95 -23.13
C GLN A 20 -15.24 6.57 -22.00
N LEU A 21 -15.03 7.89 -22.00
CA LEU A 21 -14.30 8.60 -20.95
C LEU A 21 -14.97 8.42 -19.57
N ASP A 22 -16.30 8.45 -19.50
CA ASP A 22 -17.03 8.16 -18.26
C ASP A 22 -16.79 6.74 -17.77
N GLY A 23 -16.74 5.76 -18.69
CA GLY A 23 -16.39 4.37 -18.35
C GLY A 23 -14.96 4.24 -17.79
N ASP A 24 -14.00 4.94 -18.41
CA ASP A 24 -12.61 4.94 -17.96
C ASP A 24 -12.44 5.64 -16.60
N LEU A 25 -13.16 6.74 -16.36
CA LEU A 25 -13.19 7.42 -15.07
C LEU A 25 -13.80 6.54 -13.97
N MET A 26 -14.90 5.86 -14.25
CA MET A 26 -15.50 4.93 -13.27
C MET A 26 -14.57 3.79 -12.91
N ARG A 27 -13.82 3.26 -13.90
CA ARG A 27 -12.83 2.21 -13.65
C ARG A 27 -11.67 2.73 -12.78
N LEU A 28 -11.14 3.91 -13.07
CA LEU A 28 -10.08 4.53 -12.29
C LEU A 28 -10.52 4.84 -10.86
N ASP A 29 -11.76 5.27 -10.66
CA ASP A 29 -12.35 5.49 -9.34
C ASP A 29 -12.38 4.20 -8.51
N GLN A 30 -12.81 3.09 -9.13
CA GLN A 30 -12.81 1.77 -8.47
C GLN A 30 -11.38 1.30 -8.13
N GLU A 31 -10.42 1.51 -9.04
CA GLU A 31 -9.02 1.17 -8.80
C GLU A 31 -8.41 2.02 -7.66
N LEU A 32 -8.78 3.31 -7.56
CA LEU A 32 -8.36 4.18 -6.46
C LEU A 32 -8.97 3.76 -5.11
N GLU A 33 -10.24 3.35 -5.10
CA GLU A 33 -10.88 2.83 -3.90
C GLU A 33 -10.21 1.54 -3.42
N GLN A 34 -9.87 0.64 -4.34
CA GLN A 34 -9.12 -0.58 -4.02
C GLN A 34 -7.73 -0.25 -3.46
N LEU A 35 -6.96 0.62 -4.13
CA LEU A 35 -5.64 1.05 -3.65
C LEU A 35 -5.70 1.69 -2.26
N SER A 36 -6.76 2.47 -1.98
CA SER A 36 -6.98 3.04 -0.65
C SER A 36 -7.18 1.96 0.41
N GLY A 37 -7.94 0.91 0.09
CA GLY A 37 -8.10 -0.26 0.96
C GLY A 37 -6.79 -1.02 1.17
N ASP A 38 -6.01 -1.24 0.11
CA ASP A 38 -4.74 -1.93 0.16
C ASP A 38 -3.70 -1.15 1.01
N ILE A 39 -3.68 0.18 0.89
CA ILE A 39 -2.84 1.07 1.71
C ILE A 39 -3.23 0.95 3.19
N ALA A 40 -4.52 1.04 3.52
CA ALA A 40 -4.98 0.92 4.90
C ALA A 40 -4.63 -0.45 5.51
N GLY A 41 -4.80 -1.53 4.75
CA GLY A 41 -4.39 -2.88 5.15
C GLY A 41 -2.88 -2.99 5.38
N LYS A 42 -2.07 -2.39 4.52
CA LYS A 42 -0.61 -2.39 4.66
C LYS A 42 -0.14 -1.57 5.87
N GLU A 43 -0.79 -0.44 6.16
CA GLU A 43 -0.50 0.35 7.36
C GLU A 43 -0.81 -0.42 8.65
N GLU A 44 -1.89 -1.22 8.65
CA GLU A 44 -2.22 -2.11 9.77
C GLU A 44 -1.17 -3.23 9.93
N ASP A 45 -0.72 -3.84 8.83
CA ASP A 45 0.34 -4.85 8.85
C ASP A 45 1.64 -4.28 9.42
N ILE A 46 2.06 -3.09 8.97
CA ILE A 46 3.25 -2.38 9.47
C ILE A 46 3.12 -2.13 10.99
N ALA A 47 1.97 -1.66 11.44
CA ALA A 47 1.73 -1.41 12.86
C ALA A 47 1.82 -2.70 13.68
N ARG A 48 1.26 -3.80 13.19
CA ARG A 48 1.31 -5.11 13.82
C ARG A 48 2.74 -5.65 13.88
N THR A 49 3.47 -5.65 12.76
CA THR A 49 4.88 -6.09 12.71
C THR A 49 5.76 -5.24 13.61
N GLY A 50 5.50 -3.93 13.71
CA GLY A 50 6.18 -3.03 14.63
C GLY A 50 5.96 -3.40 16.11
N GLN A 51 4.74 -3.76 16.49
CA GLN A 51 4.43 -4.23 17.85
C GLN A 51 5.10 -5.58 18.17
N GLU A 52 5.10 -6.51 17.21
CA GLU A 52 5.76 -7.80 17.34
C GLU A 52 7.28 -7.64 17.52
N LEU A 53 7.89 -6.73 16.75
CA LEU A 53 9.31 -6.38 16.88
C LEU A 53 9.64 -5.81 18.25
N GLU A 54 8.82 -4.89 18.75
CA GLU A 54 9.04 -4.29 20.08
C GLU A 54 8.92 -5.33 21.20
N ALA A 55 7.92 -6.21 21.14
CA ALA A 55 7.75 -7.30 22.09
C ALA A 55 8.94 -8.29 22.06
N ALA A 56 9.47 -8.57 20.87
CA ALA A 56 10.67 -9.40 20.72
C ALA A 56 11.91 -8.74 21.32
N ARG A 57 12.09 -7.42 21.12
CA ARG A 57 13.19 -6.65 21.74
C ARG A 57 13.10 -6.59 23.25
N GLU A 58 11.91 -6.42 23.82
CA GLU A 58 11.70 -6.49 25.27
C GLU A 58 12.07 -7.89 25.81
N THR A 59 11.72 -8.94 25.08
CA THR A 59 12.06 -10.32 25.45
C THR A 59 13.58 -10.52 25.41
N GLU A 60 14.25 -10.05 24.34
CA GLU A 60 15.72 -10.10 24.23
C GLU A 60 16.39 -9.38 25.40
N ALA A 61 15.93 -8.18 25.74
CA ALA A 61 16.49 -7.40 26.83
C ALA A 61 16.38 -8.12 28.18
N LYS A 62 15.26 -8.80 28.46
CA LYS A 62 15.09 -9.62 29.66
C LYS A 62 16.00 -10.83 29.63
N GLN A 63 16.06 -11.58 28.55
CA GLN A 63 16.96 -12.73 28.40
C GLN A 63 18.43 -12.35 28.55
N TYR A 64 18.83 -11.21 27.96
CA TYR A 64 20.18 -10.69 28.10
C TYR A 64 20.52 -10.31 29.55
N ALA A 65 19.58 -9.64 30.24
CA ALA A 65 19.77 -9.27 31.66
C ALA A 65 19.94 -10.52 32.57
N ASP A 66 19.08 -11.53 32.36
CA ASP A 66 19.13 -12.78 33.09
C ASP A 66 20.45 -13.52 32.85
N MET A 67 20.91 -13.62 31.61
CA MET A 67 22.17 -14.24 31.22
C MET A 67 23.37 -13.48 31.81
N LYS A 68 23.34 -12.14 31.79
CA LYS A 68 24.38 -11.32 32.41
C LYS A 68 24.48 -11.55 33.92
N LEU A 69 23.34 -11.62 34.61
CA LEU A 69 23.33 -11.97 36.05
C LEU A 69 23.89 -13.36 36.28
N ARG A 70 23.57 -14.33 35.45
CA ARG A 70 24.09 -15.70 35.52
C ARG A 70 25.60 -15.74 35.36
N ILE A 71 26.13 -15.07 34.32
CA ILE A 71 27.57 -14.99 34.06
C ILE A 71 28.30 -14.30 35.24
N LYS A 72 27.73 -13.18 35.73
CA LYS A 72 28.26 -12.47 36.90
C LYS A 72 28.33 -13.38 38.12
N TYR A 73 27.27 -14.13 38.43
CA TYR A 73 27.23 -15.06 39.54
C TYR A 73 28.27 -16.17 39.41
N MET A 74 28.47 -16.73 38.21
CA MET A 74 29.50 -17.73 37.92
C MET A 74 30.90 -17.16 38.13
N TYR A 75 31.15 -15.92 37.74
CA TYR A 75 32.44 -15.24 37.88
C TYR A 75 32.75 -14.87 39.35
N GLU A 76 31.77 -14.30 40.07
CA GLU A 76 31.96 -13.84 41.48
C GLU A 76 32.13 -14.99 42.47
N ARG A 77 31.60 -16.18 42.20
CA ARG A 77 31.79 -17.36 43.06
C ARG A 77 33.17 -17.97 42.93
N GLY A 78 33.99 -17.44 42.05
CA GLY A 78 35.34 -17.92 41.81
C GLY A 78 35.37 -19.29 41.15
N ASP A 79 36.59 -19.76 40.91
CA ASP A 79 36.93 -20.98 40.17
C ASP A 79 36.63 -22.26 40.96
N THR A 80 35.50 -22.29 41.72
CA THR A 80 34.96 -23.55 42.19
C THR A 80 34.44 -24.27 40.95
N SER A 81 35.39 -24.90 40.28
CA SER A 81 35.13 -25.75 39.13
C SER A 81 34.00 -26.71 39.48
N TYR A 82 33.09 -26.96 38.59
CA TYR A 82 32.12 -28.06 38.74
C TYR A 82 32.82 -29.35 39.17
N MET A 83 34.10 -29.51 38.83
CA MET A 83 34.97 -30.60 39.26
C MET A 83 35.23 -30.57 40.78
N ASP A 84 35.51 -29.39 41.37
CA ASP A 84 35.70 -29.29 42.83
C ASP A 84 34.41 -29.62 43.57
N MET A 85 33.26 -29.22 43.05
CA MET A 85 31.97 -29.58 43.63
C MET A 85 31.73 -31.10 43.60
N LEU A 86 32.17 -31.80 42.55
CA LEU A 86 32.08 -33.25 42.42
C LEU A 86 33.04 -33.94 43.41
N PHE A 87 34.30 -33.48 43.50
CA PHE A 87 35.31 -34.09 44.33
C PHE A 87 35.19 -33.85 45.86
N GLN A 88 34.36 -32.86 46.25
CA GLN A 88 33.98 -32.66 47.67
C GLN A 88 32.83 -33.57 48.13
N SER A 89 32.50 -34.62 47.40
CA SER A 89 31.48 -35.59 47.76
C SER A 89 32.01 -36.59 48.76
N ASP A 90 31.25 -36.87 49.83
CA ASP A 90 31.66 -37.80 50.89
C ASP A 90 31.46 -39.27 50.50
N ASP A 91 30.54 -39.51 49.52
CA ASP A 91 30.25 -40.85 49.01
C ASP A 91 29.83 -40.83 47.54
N MET A 92 29.70 -42.00 46.92
CA MET A 92 29.34 -42.18 45.52
C MET A 92 27.94 -41.73 45.25
N ALA A 93 26.98 -41.82 46.16
CA ALA A 93 25.60 -41.38 45.95
C ALA A 93 25.54 -39.85 45.89
N GLN A 94 26.24 -39.16 46.76
CA GLN A 94 26.37 -37.69 46.70
C GLN A 94 27.08 -37.24 45.43
N PHE A 95 28.14 -37.95 45.01
CA PHE A 95 28.83 -37.67 43.75
C PHE A 95 27.86 -37.74 42.55
N MET A 96 27.07 -38.80 42.44
CA MET A 96 26.10 -38.98 41.37
C MET A 96 25.02 -37.90 41.40
N ASN A 97 24.50 -37.56 42.57
CA ASN A 97 23.49 -36.49 42.71
C ASN A 97 24.05 -35.12 42.29
N ARG A 98 25.28 -34.81 42.64
CA ARG A 98 25.96 -33.56 42.23
C ARG A 98 26.25 -33.53 40.74
N ALA A 99 26.63 -34.63 40.13
CA ALA A 99 26.85 -34.77 38.70
C ALA A 99 25.52 -34.51 37.92
N GLU A 100 24.43 -35.12 38.37
CA GLU A 100 23.09 -34.88 37.78
C GLU A 100 22.67 -33.41 37.91
N TYR A 101 22.94 -32.78 39.06
CA TYR A 101 22.63 -31.36 39.26
C TYR A 101 23.43 -30.44 38.32
N ILE A 102 24.75 -30.71 38.15
CA ILE A 102 25.62 -29.97 37.24
C ILE A 102 25.10 -30.10 35.78
N GLN A 103 24.73 -31.34 35.40
CA GLN A 103 24.16 -31.57 34.07
C GLN A 103 22.89 -30.79 33.86
N LYS A 104 21.94 -30.79 34.79
CA LYS A 104 20.72 -30.02 34.74
C LYS A 104 20.95 -28.51 34.60
N ILE A 105 21.98 -27.99 35.30
CA ILE A 105 22.36 -26.57 35.14
C ILE A 105 22.92 -26.30 33.75
N SER A 106 23.80 -27.18 33.26
CA SER A 106 24.36 -26.99 31.90
C SER A 106 23.32 -27.07 30.83
N ASP A 107 22.34 -27.98 30.92
CA ASP A 107 21.25 -28.12 30.01
C ASP A 107 20.31 -26.88 30.05
N TYR A 108 20.07 -26.35 31.25
CA TYR A 108 19.30 -25.11 31.43
C TYR A 108 20.02 -23.91 30.79
N ASP A 109 21.34 -23.77 31.04
CA ASP A 109 22.10 -22.66 30.47
C ASP A 109 22.14 -22.73 28.93
N ARG A 110 22.33 -23.94 28.37
CA ARG A 110 22.27 -24.17 26.94
C ARG A 110 20.89 -23.78 26.37
N LYS A 111 19.82 -24.25 26.99
CA LYS A 111 18.46 -23.91 26.58
C LYS A 111 18.24 -22.38 26.61
N LYS A 112 18.75 -21.67 27.59
CA LYS A 112 18.63 -20.22 27.66
C LYS A 112 19.42 -19.49 26.56
N MET A 113 20.57 -20.02 26.17
CA MET A 113 21.32 -19.51 25.01
C MET A 113 20.55 -19.71 23.69
N ASP A 114 20.02 -20.93 23.49
CA ASP A 114 19.23 -21.25 22.30
C ASP A 114 17.98 -20.38 22.22
N GLU A 115 17.27 -20.14 23.33
CA GLU A 115 16.13 -19.21 23.39
C GLU A 115 16.52 -17.76 23.04
N TYR A 116 17.68 -17.30 23.50
CA TYR A 116 18.18 -15.96 23.19
C TYR A 116 18.56 -15.83 21.70
N GLU A 117 19.23 -16.83 21.15
CA GLU A 117 19.57 -16.86 19.71
C GLU A 117 18.32 -16.86 18.84
N ALA A 118 17.33 -17.69 19.15
CA ALA A 118 16.04 -17.73 18.44
C ALA A 118 15.29 -16.38 18.53
N THR A 119 15.36 -15.71 19.68
CA THR A 119 14.75 -14.36 19.80
C THR A 119 15.45 -13.34 18.90
N ARG A 120 16.78 -13.38 18.80
CA ARG A 120 17.55 -12.51 17.90
C ARG A 120 17.26 -12.78 16.43
N GLU A 121 17.09 -14.03 16.03
CA GLU A 121 16.67 -14.41 14.69
C GLU A 121 15.27 -13.87 14.39
N THR A 122 14.34 -13.94 15.35
CA THR A 122 12.99 -13.39 15.24
C THR A 122 13.02 -11.87 15.05
N ILE A 123 13.85 -11.15 15.81
CA ILE A 123 14.06 -9.70 15.66
C ILE A 123 14.55 -9.38 14.25
N ALA A 124 15.58 -10.07 13.77
CA ALA A 124 16.12 -9.85 12.43
C ALA A 124 15.07 -10.11 11.34
N ALA A 125 14.25 -11.15 11.49
CA ALA A 125 13.17 -11.45 10.57
C ALA A 125 12.08 -10.35 10.55
N HIS A 126 11.67 -9.84 11.73
CA HIS A 126 10.71 -8.75 11.81
C HIS A 126 11.26 -7.43 11.24
N GLU A 127 12.56 -7.14 11.43
CA GLU A 127 13.20 -5.96 10.84
C GLU A 127 13.19 -6.01 9.31
N VAL A 128 13.52 -7.16 8.72
CA VAL A 128 13.46 -7.37 7.26
C VAL A 128 12.02 -7.22 6.76
N LYS A 129 11.08 -7.90 7.42
CA LYS A 129 9.66 -7.85 7.06
C LYS A 129 9.12 -6.41 7.11
N LEU A 130 9.49 -5.64 8.12
CA LEU A 130 9.07 -4.25 8.26
C LEU A 130 9.61 -3.37 7.11
N GLN A 131 10.84 -3.61 6.67
CA GLN A 131 11.41 -2.92 5.51
C GLN A 131 10.68 -3.26 4.21
N GLU A 132 10.33 -4.52 4.02
CA GLU A 132 9.55 -4.98 2.86
C GLU A 132 8.14 -4.36 2.85
N GLU A 133 7.44 -4.38 3.98
CA GLU A 133 6.12 -3.78 4.14
C GLU A 133 6.12 -2.27 3.86
N HIS A 134 7.15 -1.54 4.32
CA HIS A 134 7.32 -0.12 4.00
C HIS A 134 7.60 0.13 2.51
N ALA A 135 8.40 -0.70 1.86
CA ALA A 135 8.66 -0.59 0.43
C ALA A 135 7.39 -0.83 -0.39
N GLU A 136 6.57 -1.81 -0.01
CA GLU A 136 5.28 -2.07 -0.64
C GLU A 136 4.31 -0.90 -0.43
N LEU A 137 4.24 -0.32 0.76
CA LEU A 137 3.41 0.86 1.04
C LEU A 137 3.78 2.04 0.13
N LEU A 138 5.08 2.33 -0.01
CA LEU A 138 5.57 3.38 -0.92
C LEU A 138 5.14 3.11 -2.37
N SER A 139 5.25 1.86 -2.83
CA SER A 139 4.82 1.47 -4.17
C SER A 139 3.32 1.68 -4.39
N LEU A 140 2.47 1.35 -3.40
CA LEU A 140 1.04 1.59 -3.45
C LEU A 140 0.71 3.10 -3.50
N GLN A 141 1.42 3.91 -2.73
CA GLN A 141 1.26 5.37 -2.74
C GLN A 141 1.65 5.98 -4.09
N GLU A 142 2.76 5.52 -4.70
CA GLU A 142 3.15 5.94 -6.05
C GLU A 142 2.12 5.56 -7.11
N GLN A 143 1.58 4.34 -7.05
CA GLN A 143 0.50 3.89 -7.93
C GLN A 143 -0.75 4.76 -7.79
N THR A 144 -1.14 5.08 -6.55
CA THR A 144 -2.27 5.95 -6.25
C THR A 144 -2.08 7.34 -6.86
N GLN A 145 -0.89 7.92 -6.71
CA GLN A 145 -0.57 9.23 -7.29
C GLN A 145 -0.61 9.20 -8.82
N ALA A 146 -0.08 8.17 -9.46
CA ALA A 146 -0.14 8.01 -10.91
C ALA A 146 -1.59 7.87 -11.42
N LYS A 147 -2.45 7.15 -10.69
CA LYS A 147 -3.88 7.04 -11.00
C LYS A 147 -4.60 8.38 -10.87
N HIS A 148 -4.34 9.16 -9.83
CA HIS A 148 -4.90 10.51 -9.70
C HIS A 148 -4.51 11.41 -10.87
N GLN A 149 -3.26 11.40 -11.31
CA GLN A 149 -2.82 12.14 -12.48
C GLN A 149 -3.54 11.70 -13.76
N SER A 150 -3.81 10.40 -13.91
CA SER A 150 -4.58 9.86 -15.02
C SER A 150 -6.03 10.36 -15.00
N VAL A 151 -6.66 10.40 -13.83
CA VAL A 151 -8.02 10.96 -13.66
C VAL A 151 -8.06 12.45 -14.05
N GLU A 152 -7.10 13.24 -13.57
CA GLU A 152 -7.02 14.67 -13.92
C GLU A 152 -6.84 14.89 -15.43
N THR A 153 -6.01 14.07 -16.07
CA THR A 153 -5.78 14.12 -17.52
C THR A 153 -7.08 13.83 -18.28
N LEU A 154 -7.77 12.74 -17.94
CA LEU A 154 -9.03 12.35 -18.56
C LEU A 154 -10.14 13.39 -18.35
N LEU A 155 -10.23 13.99 -17.17
CA LEU A 155 -11.19 15.09 -16.92
C LEU A 155 -10.88 16.32 -17.76
N SER A 156 -9.60 16.66 -17.92
CA SER A 156 -9.17 17.76 -18.78
C SER A 156 -9.50 17.50 -20.25
N GLU A 157 -9.25 16.28 -20.74
CA GLU A 157 -9.59 15.88 -22.10
C GLU A 157 -11.09 15.92 -22.34
N LYS A 158 -11.89 15.36 -21.40
CA LYS A 158 -13.35 15.42 -21.46
C LYS A 158 -13.87 16.86 -21.52
N SER A 159 -13.34 17.76 -20.71
CA SER A 159 -13.73 19.16 -20.69
C SER A 159 -13.41 19.86 -22.01
N ARG A 160 -12.23 19.62 -22.59
CA ARG A 160 -11.82 20.19 -23.87
C ARG A 160 -12.72 19.71 -25.03
N GLU A 161 -13.01 18.40 -25.03
CA GLU A 161 -13.88 17.82 -26.08
C GLU A 161 -15.28 18.39 -26.01
N LEU A 162 -15.89 18.47 -24.83
CA LEU A 162 -17.21 19.07 -24.63
C LEU A 162 -17.24 20.53 -25.07
N GLN A 163 -16.22 21.31 -24.72
CA GLN A 163 -16.13 22.72 -25.14
C GLN A 163 -15.95 22.87 -26.65
N GLY A 164 -15.18 21.98 -27.28
CA GLY A 164 -15.01 21.93 -28.74
C GLY A 164 -16.34 21.69 -29.47
N VAL A 165 -17.11 20.73 -28.96
CA VAL A 165 -18.44 20.41 -29.53
C VAL A 165 -19.44 21.55 -29.33
N GLU A 166 -19.46 22.16 -28.15
CA GLU A 166 -20.33 23.30 -27.86
C GLU A 166 -20.06 24.48 -28.81
N ASN A 167 -18.78 24.76 -29.07
CA ASN A 167 -18.40 25.80 -30.06
C ASN A 167 -18.85 25.43 -31.49
N GLN A 168 -18.76 24.17 -31.89
CA GLN A 168 -19.18 23.71 -33.21
C GLN A 168 -20.71 23.74 -33.35
N ILE A 169 -21.43 23.39 -32.28
CA ILE A 169 -22.91 23.51 -32.25
C ILE A 169 -23.33 24.98 -32.45
N SER A 170 -22.72 25.88 -31.65
CA SER A 170 -23.03 27.31 -31.72
C SER A 170 -22.74 27.91 -33.12
N ALA A 171 -21.63 27.50 -33.74
CA ALA A 171 -21.31 27.93 -35.11
C ALA A 171 -22.32 27.41 -36.16
N ALA A 172 -22.74 26.16 -36.02
CA ALA A 172 -23.74 25.57 -36.93
C ALA A 172 -25.16 26.21 -36.74
N GLU A 173 -25.54 26.47 -35.50
CA GLU A 173 -26.79 27.20 -35.20
C GLU A 173 -26.80 28.60 -35.82
N GLY A 174 -25.69 29.35 -35.75
CA GLY A 174 -25.54 30.63 -36.39
C GLY A 174 -25.68 30.55 -37.91
N GLN A 175 -25.12 29.53 -38.56
CA GLN A 175 -25.28 29.30 -39.99
C GLN A 175 -26.74 28.98 -40.39
N ILE A 176 -27.41 28.18 -39.58
CA ILE A 176 -28.83 27.85 -39.81
C ILE A 176 -29.68 29.11 -39.73
N GLU A 177 -29.47 29.96 -38.74
CA GLU A 177 -30.20 31.23 -38.58
C GLU A 177 -29.98 32.18 -39.76
N GLU A 178 -28.74 32.22 -40.31
CA GLU A 178 -28.43 33.01 -41.51
C GLU A 178 -29.16 32.46 -42.74
N TYR A 179 -29.17 31.13 -42.94
CA TYR A 179 -29.93 30.52 -44.05
C TYR A 179 -31.45 30.74 -43.94
N GLU A 180 -32.01 30.67 -42.73
CA GLU A 180 -33.44 30.95 -42.49
C GLU A 180 -33.80 32.40 -42.85
N LYS A 181 -32.95 33.38 -42.52
CA LYS A 181 -33.15 34.80 -42.92
C LYS A 181 -33.08 34.99 -44.42
N ASP A 182 -32.15 34.35 -45.11
CA ASP A 182 -32.04 34.40 -46.57
C ASP A 182 -33.22 33.75 -47.23
N LEU A 183 -33.70 32.63 -46.70
CA LEU A 183 -34.90 31.95 -47.24
C LEU A 183 -36.15 32.81 -47.09
N ALA A 184 -36.33 33.41 -45.93
CA ALA A 184 -37.45 34.36 -45.71
C ALA A 184 -37.39 35.62 -46.64
N ALA A 185 -36.18 36.13 -46.89
CA ALA A 185 -35.95 37.23 -47.82
C ALA A 185 -36.26 36.83 -49.25
N GLN A 186 -35.95 35.64 -49.72
CA GLN A 186 -36.28 35.11 -51.04
C GLN A 186 -37.79 34.85 -51.20
N GLU A 187 -38.42 34.24 -50.16
CA GLU A 187 -39.89 34.07 -50.18
C GLU A 187 -40.64 35.42 -50.30
N ASN A 188 -40.20 36.44 -49.59
CA ASN A 188 -40.77 37.78 -49.69
C ASN A 188 -40.61 38.42 -51.09
N LYS A 189 -39.45 38.20 -51.75
CA LYS A 189 -39.20 38.61 -53.12
C LYS A 189 -40.12 37.89 -54.10
N ILE A 190 -40.31 36.59 -53.94
CA ILE A 190 -41.23 35.81 -54.78
C ILE A 190 -42.65 36.33 -54.64
N LYS A 191 -43.14 36.54 -53.41
CA LYS A 191 -44.48 37.14 -53.18
C LYS A 191 -44.65 38.51 -53.77
N GLN A 192 -43.57 39.32 -53.82
CA GLN A 192 -43.66 40.67 -54.52
C GLN A 192 -43.64 40.55 -56.03
N LEU A 193 -43.17 39.50 -56.64
CA LEU A 193 -43.14 39.25 -58.06
C LEU A 193 -44.45 38.60 -58.58
N GLU A 194 -45.19 37.95 -57.67
CA GLU A 194 -46.49 37.31 -57.98
C GLU A 194 -47.71 38.26 -57.78
N ALA A 195 -47.49 39.45 -57.22
CA ALA A 195 -48.50 40.45 -56.95
C ALA A 195 -48.45 41.55 -58.02
#